data_71289ccfb8b60d9d1ac68c202af2bd27
#
_entry.id   71289ccfb8b60d9d1ac68c202af2bd27
#
_cell.length_a   1.000
_cell.length_b   1.000
_cell.length_c   1.000
_cell.angle_alpha   90.00
_cell.angle_beta   90.00
_cell.angle_gamma   90.00
#
_symmetry.space_group_name_H-M   'P 1'
#
loop_
_entity.id
_entity.type
_entity.pdbx_description
1 polymer ?
#
loop_
_entity_poly.entity_id
_entity_poly.type
_entity_poly.pdbx_seq_one_letter_code
_entity_poly.pdbx_strand_id
1 'polypeptide(L)'
;HIEQEISFCNSKPDYNFAVLFIDVNRFKVINSSLGRIIGDRLLIAIAQRLQTCLRAHDFIARMGNDEFVILLSNIEHLNYATNVADRIYRELSVTFNLGGYEVFIEANIGIAVGDRQYDQPENLLRDAELALSNAKRQNRLPYEIFSQSMRGEALTLLQLENDLRNAIKREEFILHYQPIISLITNKIKGFEVLVRWQHPDKGLVSPGDFIPLAEQTGLII
;
A
#
# COMPACT_ATOMS: atom_id res chain seq x y z
N HIS A 1 -10.28 -21.69 -0.77
CA HIS A 1 -11.42 -20.88 -0.34
C HIS A 1 -11.77 -19.80 -1.39
N ILE A 2 -10.85 -18.96 -1.86
CA ILE A 2 -11.15 -17.93 -2.87
C ILE A 2 -11.73 -18.56 -4.15
N GLU A 3 -11.22 -19.71 -4.62
CA GLU A 3 -11.78 -20.44 -5.76
C GLU A 3 -13.27 -20.80 -5.56
N GLN A 4 -13.62 -21.19 -4.33
CA GLN A 4 -15.02 -21.50 -3.99
C GLN A 4 -15.90 -20.26 -4.07
N GLU A 5 -15.42 -19.12 -3.58
CA GLU A 5 -16.15 -17.84 -3.65
C GLU A 5 -16.32 -17.37 -5.10
N ILE A 6 -15.29 -17.50 -5.93
CA ILE A 6 -15.36 -17.22 -7.37
C ILE A 6 -16.42 -18.11 -8.03
N SER A 7 -16.44 -19.40 -7.71
CA SER A 7 -17.43 -20.34 -8.23
C SER A 7 -18.86 -19.98 -7.79
N PHE A 8 -19.05 -19.56 -6.53
CA PHE A 8 -20.34 -19.08 -6.04
C PHE A 8 -20.76 -17.79 -6.72
N CYS A 9 -19.86 -16.83 -6.91
CA CYS A 9 -20.12 -15.58 -7.60
C CYS A 9 -20.55 -15.83 -9.08
N ASN A 10 -19.91 -16.78 -9.75
CA ASN A 10 -20.27 -17.15 -11.13
C ASN A 10 -21.64 -17.83 -11.23
N SER A 11 -22.06 -18.58 -10.20
CA SER A 11 -23.32 -19.33 -10.19
C SER A 11 -24.51 -18.52 -9.66
N LYS A 12 -24.27 -17.49 -8.82
CA LYS A 12 -25.32 -16.68 -8.18
C LYS A 12 -25.16 -15.20 -8.54
N PRO A 13 -26.18 -14.56 -9.19
CA PRO A 13 -26.09 -13.16 -9.64
C PRO A 13 -25.81 -12.13 -8.54
N ASP A 14 -26.38 -12.36 -7.35
CA ASP A 14 -26.35 -11.40 -6.24
C ASP A 14 -25.29 -11.78 -5.18
N TYR A 15 -24.43 -12.73 -5.49
CA TYR A 15 -23.38 -13.15 -4.58
C TYR A 15 -22.13 -12.28 -4.77
N ASN A 16 -21.72 -11.61 -3.70
CA ASN A 16 -20.49 -10.82 -3.67
C ASN A 16 -19.61 -11.28 -2.51
N PHE A 17 -18.33 -11.13 -2.68
CA PHE A 17 -17.34 -11.39 -1.64
C PHE A 17 -16.19 -10.36 -1.78
N ALA A 18 -15.33 -10.27 -0.79
CA ALA A 18 -14.18 -9.37 -0.86
C ALA A 18 -12.94 -10.00 -0.24
N VAL A 19 -11.78 -9.61 -0.76
CA VAL A 19 -10.48 -9.93 -0.18
C VAL A 19 -9.87 -8.66 0.38
N LEU A 20 -9.44 -8.72 1.65
CA LEU A 20 -8.65 -7.69 2.31
C LEU A 20 -7.22 -8.18 2.44
N PHE A 21 -6.28 -7.46 1.87
CA PHE A 21 -4.85 -7.70 2.04
C PHE A 21 -4.31 -6.69 3.06
N ILE A 22 -3.68 -7.18 4.14
CA ILE A 22 -3.27 -6.39 5.30
C ILE A 22 -1.77 -6.52 5.49
N ASP A 23 -1.09 -5.41 5.67
CA ASP A 23 0.33 -5.34 6.00
C ASP A 23 0.53 -4.56 7.30
N VAL A 24 1.37 -5.09 8.16
CA VAL A 24 1.68 -4.47 9.46
C VAL A 24 2.93 -3.61 9.34
N ASN A 25 2.72 -2.30 9.48
CA ASN A 25 3.80 -1.33 9.32
C ASN A 25 4.91 -1.53 10.38
N ARG A 26 6.17 -1.37 9.94
CA ARG A 26 7.37 -1.39 10.80
C ARG A 26 7.61 -2.71 11.56
N PHE A 27 7.01 -3.82 11.18
CA PHE A 27 7.22 -5.11 11.85
C PHE A 27 8.69 -5.52 11.88
N LYS A 28 9.45 -5.25 10.78
CA LYS A 28 10.90 -5.48 10.73
C LYS A 28 11.66 -4.71 11.81
N VAL A 29 11.25 -3.46 12.11
CA VAL A 29 11.86 -2.63 13.17
C VAL A 29 11.59 -3.25 14.53
N ILE A 30 10.37 -3.73 14.78
CA ILE A 30 10.01 -4.41 16.03
C ILE A 30 10.87 -5.65 16.22
N ASN A 31 11.01 -6.48 15.20
CA ASN A 31 11.88 -7.67 15.24
C ASN A 31 13.35 -7.34 15.51
N SER A 32 13.87 -6.29 14.89
CA SER A 32 15.27 -5.89 15.08
C SER A 32 15.53 -5.25 16.44
N SER A 33 14.53 -4.59 17.03
CA SER A 33 14.66 -3.86 18.30
C SER A 33 14.33 -4.74 19.52
N LEU A 34 13.28 -5.56 19.46
CA LEU A 34 12.76 -6.35 20.57
C LEU A 34 13.00 -7.86 20.44
N GLY A 35 13.56 -8.28 19.31
CA GLY A 35 13.85 -9.68 19.01
C GLY A 35 12.68 -10.46 18.42
N ARG A 36 12.98 -11.56 17.74
CA ARG A 36 12.00 -12.40 17.02
C ARG A 36 10.91 -12.98 17.94
N ILE A 37 11.26 -13.32 19.17
CA ILE A 37 10.30 -13.91 20.12
C ILE A 37 9.14 -12.94 20.40
N ILE A 38 9.43 -11.63 20.54
CA ILE A 38 8.42 -10.61 20.75
C ILE A 38 7.63 -10.39 19.46
N GLY A 39 8.31 -10.39 18.30
CA GLY A 39 7.64 -10.31 17.00
C GLY A 39 6.67 -11.46 16.74
N ASP A 40 7.04 -12.70 17.07
CA ASP A 40 6.14 -13.87 16.95
C ASP A 40 4.92 -13.74 17.87
N ARG A 41 5.12 -13.27 19.11
CA ARG A 41 4.01 -12.98 20.04
C ARG A 41 3.10 -11.88 19.50
N LEU A 42 3.66 -10.85 18.90
CA LEU A 42 2.90 -9.79 18.24
C LEU A 42 2.02 -10.34 17.10
N LEU A 43 2.59 -11.18 16.24
CA LEU A 43 1.83 -11.79 15.12
C LEU A 43 0.68 -12.67 15.62
N ILE A 44 0.90 -13.45 16.69
CA ILE A 44 -0.16 -14.23 17.32
C ILE A 44 -1.26 -13.32 17.87
N ALA A 45 -0.89 -12.24 18.57
CA ALA A 45 -1.84 -11.29 19.12
C ALA A 45 -2.61 -10.54 18.02
N ILE A 46 -1.94 -10.19 16.91
CA ILE A 46 -2.59 -9.61 15.72
C ILE A 46 -3.62 -10.59 15.16
N ALA A 47 -3.24 -11.85 14.92
CA ALA A 47 -4.15 -12.86 14.38
C ALA A 47 -5.39 -13.04 15.27
N GLN A 48 -5.21 -13.11 16.58
CA GLN A 48 -6.32 -13.19 17.54
C GLN A 48 -7.24 -11.97 17.45
N ARG A 49 -6.68 -10.76 17.38
CA ARG A 49 -7.43 -9.52 17.30
C ARG A 49 -8.17 -9.38 15.96
N LEU A 50 -7.55 -9.80 14.86
CA LEU A 50 -8.19 -9.87 13.54
C LEU A 50 -9.38 -10.84 13.56
N GLN A 51 -9.25 -12.01 14.20
CA GLN A 51 -10.36 -12.96 14.32
C GLN A 51 -11.57 -12.37 15.03
N THR A 52 -11.40 -11.51 16.04
CA THR A 52 -12.53 -10.83 16.71
C THR A 52 -13.25 -9.83 15.81
N CYS A 53 -12.61 -9.41 14.72
CA CYS A 53 -13.19 -8.55 13.71
C CYS A 53 -13.96 -9.30 12.62
N LEU A 54 -14.11 -10.61 12.69
CA LEU A 54 -14.64 -11.42 11.61
C LEU A 54 -15.87 -12.22 12.05
N ARG A 55 -16.71 -12.59 11.09
CA ARG A 55 -17.83 -13.50 11.26
C ARG A 55 -17.34 -14.95 11.19
N ALA A 56 -18.14 -15.88 11.67
CA ALA A 56 -17.79 -17.31 11.68
C ALA A 56 -17.52 -17.93 10.29
N HIS A 57 -18.06 -17.33 9.24
CA HIS A 57 -17.87 -17.78 7.85
C HIS A 57 -16.83 -16.98 7.06
N ASP A 58 -16.28 -15.92 7.65
CA ASP A 58 -15.13 -15.22 7.09
C ASP A 58 -13.87 -16.04 7.35
N PHE A 59 -12.88 -15.90 6.48
CA PHE A 59 -11.64 -16.65 6.56
C PHE A 59 -10.44 -15.71 6.70
N ILE A 60 -9.47 -16.09 7.53
CA ILE A 60 -8.21 -15.38 7.68
C ILE A 60 -7.04 -16.31 7.43
N ALA A 61 -6.04 -15.83 6.71
CA ALA A 61 -4.78 -16.50 6.49
C ALA A 61 -3.60 -15.53 6.68
N ARG A 62 -2.47 -16.05 7.08
CA ARG A 62 -1.20 -15.33 7.06
C ARG A 62 -0.41 -15.75 5.83
N MET A 63 -0.04 -14.78 4.98
CA MET A 63 0.63 -15.04 3.69
C MET A 63 2.15 -14.92 3.76
N GLY A 64 2.65 -14.09 4.67
CA GLY A 64 4.07 -13.80 4.77
C GLY A 64 4.51 -13.43 6.18
N ASN A 65 5.57 -12.64 6.30
CA ASN A 65 6.14 -12.23 7.59
C ASN A 65 5.18 -11.40 8.43
N ASP A 66 4.58 -10.40 7.84
CA ASP A 66 3.72 -9.38 8.43
C ASP A 66 2.43 -9.14 7.63
N GLU A 67 2.12 -10.05 6.71
CA GLU A 67 0.99 -9.95 5.80
C GLU A 67 -0.10 -10.95 6.16
N PHE A 68 -1.33 -10.44 6.21
CA PHE A 68 -2.55 -11.21 6.44
C PHE A 68 -3.53 -11.00 5.30
N VAL A 69 -4.27 -12.03 4.97
CA VAL A 69 -5.37 -11.97 3.99
C VAL A 69 -6.65 -12.40 4.67
N ILE A 70 -7.70 -11.62 4.47
CA ILE A 70 -9.04 -11.92 4.95
C ILE A 70 -9.95 -12.07 3.75
N LEU A 71 -10.74 -13.13 3.76
CA LEU A 71 -11.79 -13.40 2.80
C LEU A 71 -13.13 -13.17 3.48
N LEU A 72 -13.87 -12.19 3.01
CA LEU A 72 -15.21 -11.87 3.46
C LEU A 72 -16.23 -12.48 2.51
N SER A 73 -16.91 -13.52 2.96
CA SER A 73 -17.88 -14.27 2.16
C SER A 73 -19.25 -13.63 2.23
N ASN A 74 -20.01 -13.69 1.12
CA ASN A 74 -21.41 -13.28 1.04
C ASN A 74 -21.66 -11.87 1.60
N ILE A 75 -20.98 -10.87 1.03
CA ILE A 75 -21.18 -9.46 1.40
C ILE A 75 -22.38 -8.88 0.63
N GLU A 76 -23.31 -8.24 1.33
CA GLU A 76 -24.49 -7.62 0.70
C GLU A 76 -24.12 -6.35 -0.07
N HIS A 77 -23.18 -5.55 0.48
CA HIS A 77 -22.75 -4.29 -0.08
C HIS A 77 -21.25 -4.06 0.17
N LEU A 78 -20.61 -3.29 -0.70
CA LEU A 78 -19.20 -2.87 -0.55
C LEU A 78 -18.92 -2.23 0.82
N ASN A 79 -19.89 -1.47 1.36
CA ASN A 79 -19.77 -0.85 2.68
C ASN A 79 -19.49 -1.86 3.81
N TYR A 80 -19.85 -3.14 3.63
CA TYR A 80 -19.50 -4.15 4.62
C TYR A 80 -17.98 -4.35 4.69
N ALA A 81 -17.31 -4.45 3.54
CA ALA A 81 -15.87 -4.64 3.48
C ALA A 81 -15.12 -3.42 4.06
N THR A 82 -15.55 -2.21 3.75
CA THR A 82 -14.95 -0.99 4.33
C THR A 82 -15.18 -0.87 5.83
N ASN A 83 -16.38 -1.23 6.33
CA ASN A 83 -16.67 -1.25 7.77
C ASN A 83 -15.80 -2.28 8.52
N VAL A 84 -15.52 -3.43 7.90
CA VAL A 84 -14.59 -4.42 8.46
C VAL A 84 -13.18 -3.87 8.46
N ALA A 85 -12.73 -3.22 7.39
CA ALA A 85 -11.41 -2.59 7.32
C ALA A 85 -11.24 -1.49 8.39
N ASP A 86 -12.24 -0.62 8.57
CA ASP A 86 -12.25 0.39 9.65
C ASP A 86 -12.17 -0.24 11.05
N ARG A 87 -12.92 -1.32 11.27
CA ARG A 87 -12.88 -2.06 12.55
C ARG A 87 -11.49 -2.66 12.79
N ILE A 88 -10.92 -3.31 11.79
CA ILE A 88 -9.58 -3.87 11.86
C ILE A 88 -8.54 -2.79 12.18
N TYR A 89 -8.59 -1.67 11.47
CA TYR A 89 -7.67 -0.57 11.71
C TYR A 89 -7.75 -0.05 13.16
N ARG A 90 -8.96 0.19 13.68
CA ARG A 90 -9.15 0.63 15.08
C ARG A 90 -8.64 -0.40 16.07
N GLU A 91 -8.96 -1.67 15.87
CA GLU A 91 -8.53 -2.74 16.78
C GLU A 91 -7.00 -2.91 16.75
N LEU A 92 -6.36 -2.83 15.59
CA LEU A 92 -4.90 -2.94 15.50
C LEU A 92 -4.19 -1.70 16.04
N SER A 93 -4.82 -0.52 16.05
CA SER A 93 -4.26 0.71 16.63
C SER A 93 -4.23 0.71 18.16
N VAL A 94 -4.94 -0.22 18.83
CA VAL A 94 -4.86 -0.39 20.27
C VAL A 94 -3.54 -1.06 20.64
N THR A 95 -2.84 -0.52 21.63
CA THR A 95 -1.55 -1.01 22.14
C THR A 95 -1.56 -2.52 22.41
N PHE A 96 -0.47 -3.17 22.03
CA PHE A 96 -0.19 -4.57 22.38
C PHE A 96 0.74 -4.64 23.57
N ASN A 97 0.36 -5.35 24.63
CA ASN A 97 1.23 -5.62 25.79
C ASN A 97 1.86 -7.01 25.64
N LEU A 98 3.15 -7.04 25.38
CA LEU A 98 3.90 -8.25 25.03
C LEU A 98 5.03 -8.50 26.04
N GLY A 99 4.66 -9.08 27.19
CA GLY A 99 5.64 -9.42 28.23
C GLY A 99 6.35 -8.22 28.84
N GLY A 100 5.62 -7.13 29.06
CA GLY A 100 6.12 -5.89 29.66
C GLY A 100 6.52 -4.81 28.64
N TYR A 101 6.47 -5.13 27.35
CA TYR A 101 6.66 -4.13 26.26
C TYR A 101 5.31 -3.67 25.73
N GLU A 102 5.12 -2.37 25.67
CA GLU A 102 3.99 -1.75 24.98
C GLU A 102 4.38 -1.48 23.53
N VAL A 103 3.69 -2.13 22.60
CA VAL A 103 3.96 -2.03 21.15
C VAL A 103 2.77 -1.42 20.46
N PHE A 104 3.02 -0.33 19.72
CA PHE A 104 2.06 0.31 18.83
C PHE A 104 2.36 -0.10 17.39
N ILE A 105 1.34 -0.49 16.67
CA ILE A 105 1.43 -0.78 15.25
C ILE A 105 0.38 0.00 14.48
N GLU A 106 0.66 0.21 13.23
CA GLU A 106 -0.29 0.64 12.22
C GLU A 106 -0.38 -0.45 11.15
N ALA A 107 -1.51 -0.54 10.49
CA ALA A 107 -1.70 -1.44 9.37
C ALA A 107 -2.29 -0.68 8.18
N ASN A 108 -1.88 -1.07 6.98
CA ASN A 108 -2.53 -0.66 5.75
C ASN A 108 -3.32 -1.82 5.18
N ILE A 109 -4.43 -1.53 4.53
CA ILE A 109 -5.36 -2.54 4.02
C ILE A 109 -5.68 -2.23 2.56
N GLY A 110 -5.51 -3.22 1.69
CA GLY A 110 -6.03 -3.19 0.32
C GLY A 110 -7.27 -4.05 0.21
N ILE A 111 -8.31 -3.56 -0.44
CA ILE A 111 -9.59 -4.24 -0.61
C ILE A 111 -9.83 -4.51 -2.08
N ALA A 112 -10.07 -5.77 -2.46
CA ALA A 112 -10.58 -6.13 -3.77
C ALA A 112 -11.91 -6.86 -3.63
N VAL A 113 -12.90 -6.42 -4.40
CA VAL A 113 -14.23 -7.05 -4.44
C VAL A 113 -14.22 -8.09 -5.53
N GLY A 114 -14.61 -9.31 -5.18
CA GLY A 114 -14.76 -10.40 -6.14
C GLY A 114 -16.02 -10.20 -6.96
N ASP A 115 -15.85 -10.20 -8.26
CA ASP A 115 -16.90 -10.15 -9.26
C ASP A 115 -16.70 -11.27 -10.29
N ARG A 116 -17.61 -11.35 -11.29
CA ARG A 116 -17.55 -12.36 -12.35
C ARG A 116 -16.41 -12.20 -13.34
N GLN A 117 -15.59 -11.14 -13.24
CA GLN A 117 -14.43 -10.93 -14.10
C GLN A 117 -13.21 -11.69 -13.58
N TYR A 118 -13.26 -12.19 -12.34
CA TYR A 118 -12.18 -12.97 -11.77
C TYR A 118 -12.39 -14.47 -12.06
N ASP A 119 -11.46 -15.04 -12.82
CA ASP A 119 -11.42 -16.49 -13.08
C ASP A 119 -10.41 -17.22 -12.18
N GLN A 120 -9.43 -16.47 -11.61
CA GLN A 120 -8.34 -17.03 -10.83
C GLN A 120 -8.12 -16.23 -9.52
N PRO A 121 -7.90 -16.93 -8.40
CA PRO A 121 -7.63 -16.32 -7.10
C PRO A 121 -6.46 -15.35 -7.09
N GLU A 122 -5.40 -15.66 -7.86
CA GLU A 122 -4.17 -14.88 -7.94
C GLU A 122 -4.42 -13.47 -8.49
N ASN A 123 -5.37 -13.33 -9.40
CA ASN A 123 -5.74 -12.04 -9.95
C ASN A 123 -6.41 -11.15 -8.91
N LEU A 124 -7.30 -11.73 -8.10
CA LEU A 124 -7.98 -11.00 -7.03
C LEU A 124 -7.01 -10.62 -5.89
N LEU A 125 -6.13 -11.54 -5.50
CA LEU A 125 -5.10 -11.28 -4.51
C LEU A 125 -4.16 -10.17 -4.97
N ARG A 126 -3.69 -10.21 -6.22
CA ARG A 126 -2.85 -9.16 -6.81
C ARG A 126 -3.54 -7.80 -6.79
N ASP A 127 -4.83 -7.74 -7.08
CA ASP A 127 -5.57 -6.49 -7.09
C ASP A 127 -5.76 -5.93 -5.67
N ALA A 128 -5.98 -6.79 -4.68
CA ALA A 128 -5.98 -6.38 -3.27
C ALA A 128 -4.60 -5.86 -2.83
N GLU A 129 -3.51 -6.49 -3.28
CA GLU A 129 -2.14 -6.07 -3.01
C GLU A 129 -1.81 -4.72 -3.68
N LEU A 130 -2.30 -4.49 -4.92
CA LEU A 130 -2.18 -3.19 -5.59
C LEU A 130 -2.91 -2.09 -4.82
N ALA A 131 -4.11 -2.36 -4.32
CA ALA A 131 -4.84 -1.42 -3.47
C ALA A 131 -4.09 -1.15 -2.16
N LEU A 132 -3.51 -2.17 -1.52
CA LEU A 132 -2.66 -2.01 -0.34
C LEU A 132 -1.44 -1.12 -0.63
N SER A 133 -0.75 -1.35 -1.74
CA SER A 133 0.40 -0.54 -2.16
C SER A 133 0.01 0.94 -2.34
N ASN A 134 -1.18 1.18 -2.89
CA ASN A 134 -1.74 2.52 -3.04
C ASN A 134 -2.08 3.17 -1.70
N ALA A 135 -2.68 2.43 -0.75
CA ALA A 135 -2.96 2.92 0.60
C ALA A 135 -1.66 3.38 1.31
N LYS A 136 -0.59 2.58 1.22
CA LYS A 136 0.74 2.92 1.76
C LYS A 136 1.30 4.19 1.13
N ARG A 137 1.18 4.34 -0.19
CA ARG A 137 1.73 5.49 -0.93
C ARG A 137 0.98 6.79 -0.65
N GLN A 138 -0.34 6.74 -0.62
CA GLN A 138 -1.16 7.94 -0.44
C GLN A 138 -1.20 8.41 1.01
N ASN A 139 -1.09 7.50 1.96
CA ASN A 139 -1.08 7.74 3.42
C ASN A 139 -2.22 8.67 3.90
N ARG A 140 -3.37 8.64 3.22
CA ARG A 140 -4.56 9.45 3.54
C ARG A 140 -5.57 8.69 4.37
N LEU A 141 -5.79 7.43 4.00
CA LEU A 141 -6.70 6.50 4.67
C LEU A 141 -5.96 5.20 4.95
N PRO A 142 -6.34 4.48 6.01
CA PRO A 142 -5.71 3.21 6.35
C PRO A 142 -6.03 2.09 5.37
N TYR A 143 -6.99 2.29 4.48
CA TYR A 143 -7.35 1.32 3.44
C TYR A 143 -7.63 1.99 2.11
N GLU A 144 -7.52 1.21 1.04
CA GLU A 144 -7.86 1.60 -0.32
C GLU A 144 -8.63 0.46 -0.99
N ILE A 145 -9.58 0.83 -1.86
CA ILE A 145 -10.36 -0.13 -2.64
C ILE A 145 -9.77 -0.19 -4.04
N PHE A 146 -9.52 -1.40 -4.51
CA PHE A 146 -9.01 -1.62 -5.85
C PHE A 146 -9.91 -0.99 -6.92
N SER A 147 -9.28 -0.30 -7.84
CA SER A 147 -9.90 0.17 -9.10
C SER A 147 -9.02 -0.24 -10.29
N GLN A 148 -9.62 -0.43 -11.46
CA GLN A 148 -8.86 -0.82 -12.65
C GLN A 148 -7.77 0.18 -13.05
N SER A 149 -7.94 1.47 -12.73
CA SER A 149 -6.91 2.50 -12.96
C SER A 149 -5.59 2.19 -12.25
N MET A 150 -5.65 1.56 -11.07
CA MET A 150 -4.47 1.20 -10.29
C MET A 150 -3.51 0.24 -11.01
N ARG A 151 -4.05 -0.66 -11.87
CA ARG A 151 -3.19 -1.51 -12.71
C ARG A 151 -2.37 -0.69 -13.70
N GLY A 152 -3.00 0.30 -14.35
CA GLY A 152 -2.32 1.21 -15.28
C GLY A 152 -1.28 2.07 -14.58
N GLU A 153 -1.62 2.60 -13.41
CA GLU A 153 -0.70 3.40 -12.58
C GLU A 153 0.52 2.58 -12.13
N ALA A 154 0.32 1.33 -11.71
CA ALA A 154 1.41 0.45 -11.30
C ALA A 154 2.37 0.15 -12.45
N LEU A 155 1.84 -0.11 -13.66
CA LEU A 155 2.67 -0.30 -14.86
C LEU A 155 3.44 0.97 -15.23
N THR A 156 2.79 2.13 -15.13
CA THR A 156 3.42 3.43 -15.39
C THR A 156 4.56 3.71 -14.41
N LEU A 157 4.35 3.40 -13.12
CA LEU A 157 5.39 3.54 -12.09
C LEU A 157 6.57 2.61 -12.34
N LEU A 158 6.32 1.37 -12.72
CA LEU A 158 7.39 0.41 -13.05
C LEU A 158 8.21 0.89 -14.25
N GLN A 159 7.55 1.42 -15.28
CA GLN A 159 8.24 2.01 -16.42
C GLN A 159 9.06 3.22 -16.00
N LEU A 160 8.48 4.13 -15.19
CA LEU A 160 9.16 5.31 -14.72
C LEU A 160 10.40 4.96 -13.87
N GLU A 161 10.35 3.90 -13.05
CA GLU A 161 11.51 3.40 -12.31
C GLU A 161 12.63 2.93 -13.24
N ASN A 162 12.29 2.15 -14.26
CA ASN A 162 13.27 1.70 -15.25
C ASN A 162 13.88 2.87 -16.03
N ASP A 163 13.04 3.83 -16.43
CA ASP A 163 13.47 5.03 -17.13
C ASP A 163 14.41 5.86 -16.22
N LEU A 164 14.08 6.02 -14.94
CA LEU A 164 14.88 6.75 -13.95
C LEU A 164 16.27 6.14 -13.76
N ARG A 165 16.39 4.80 -13.68
CA ARG A 165 17.67 4.10 -13.63
C ARG A 165 18.55 4.37 -14.86
N ASN A 166 17.92 4.48 -16.02
CA ASN A 166 18.61 4.78 -17.28
C ASN A 166 18.94 6.26 -17.40
N ALA A 167 18.09 7.15 -16.90
CA ALA A 167 18.26 8.60 -16.94
C ALA A 167 19.55 9.05 -16.23
N ILE A 168 19.91 8.39 -15.11
CA ILE A 168 21.18 8.66 -14.41
C ILE A 168 22.37 8.36 -15.32
N LYS A 169 22.34 7.24 -16.07
CA LYS A 169 23.42 6.84 -16.96
C LYS A 169 23.52 7.71 -18.23
N ARG A 170 22.39 8.31 -18.64
CA ARG A 170 22.26 9.11 -19.86
C ARG A 170 22.35 10.60 -19.61
N GLU A 171 22.59 11.02 -18.35
CA GLU A 171 22.70 12.43 -17.97
C GLU A 171 21.47 13.26 -18.36
N GLU A 172 20.26 12.67 -18.20
CA GLU A 172 18.99 13.30 -18.57
C GLU A 172 18.51 14.33 -17.55
N PHE A 173 19.24 14.55 -16.44
CA PHE A 173 18.90 15.54 -15.42
C PHE A 173 19.55 16.89 -15.71
N ILE A 174 18.72 17.93 -15.66
CA ILE A 174 19.15 19.32 -15.80
C ILE A 174 18.81 20.12 -14.57
N LEU A 175 19.54 21.20 -14.33
CA LEU A 175 19.32 22.09 -13.19
C LEU A 175 18.67 23.39 -13.67
N HIS A 176 17.54 23.72 -13.06
CA HIS A 176 16.93 25.04 -13.17
C HIS A 176 17.27 25.87 -11.93
N TYR A 177 17.52 27.16 -12.14
CA TYR A 177 17.88 28.11 -11.09
C TYR A 177 16.77 29.12 -10.93
N GLN A 178 16.10 29.12 -9.76
CA GLN A 178 15.08 30.11 -9.43
C GLN A 178 15.68 31.20 -8.56
N PRO A 179 15.68 32.50 -8.99
CA PRO A 179 16.29 33.56 -8.23
C PRO A 179 15.48 33.87 -6.97
N ILE A 180 16.18 34.06 -5.86
CA ILE A 180 15.64 34.53 -4.59
C ILE A 180 15.94 36.03 -4.50
N ILE A 181 14.89 36.86 -4.49
CA ILE A 181 15.01 38.32 -4.49
C ILE A 181 14.75 38.86 -3.07
N SER A 182 15.65 39.72 -2.60
CA SER A 182 15.43 40.47 -1.34
C SER A 182 14.35 41.54 -1.53
N LEU A 183 13.27 41.48 -0.78
CA LEU A 183 12.20 42.47 -0.81
C LEU A 183 12.64 43.86 -0.26
N ILE A 184 13.75 43.91 0.50
CA ILE A 184 14.28 45.17 1.07
C ILE A 184 15.18 45.86 0.03
N THR A 185 16.04 45.11 -0.66
CA THR A 185 17.05 45.70 -1.56
C THR A 185 16.71 45.54 -3.03
N ASN A 186 15.67 44.78 -3.34
CA ASN A 186 15.26 44.41 -4.71
C ASN A 186 16.36 43.78 -5.57
N LYS A 187 17.38 43.13 -4.91
CA LYS A 187 18.50 42.47 -5.53
C LYS A 187 18.41 40.96 -5.33
N ILE A 188 19.01 40.21 -6.26
CA ILE A 188 19.14 38.74 -6.13
C ILE A 188 20.05 38.46 -4.93
N LYS A 189 19.54 37.66 -3.97
CA LYS A 189 20.24 37.21 -2.78
C LYS A 189 20.82 35.79 -2.96
N GLY A 190 20.27 35.01 -3.86
CA GLY A 190 20.72 33.64 -4.15
C GLY A 190 19.83 32.99 -5.18
N PHE A 191 20.02 31.69 -5.37
CA PHE A 191 19.22 30.88 -6.27
C PHE A 191 18.80 29.59 -5.54
N GLU A 192 17.58 29.17 -5.77
CA GLU A 192 17.15 27.81 -5.48
C GLU A 192 17.49 26.93 -6.69
N VAL A 193 18.12 25.80 -6.44
CA VAL A 193 18.51 24.85 -7.50
C VAL A 193 17.45 23.77 -7.54
N LEU A 194 16.78 23.67 -8.66
CA LEU A 194 15.64 22.79 -8.88
C LEU A 194 16.00 21.79 -9.97
N VAL A 195 16.10 20.50 -9.61
CA VAL A 195 16.34 19.42 -10.56
C VAL A 195 15.13 19.27 -11.50
N ARG A 196 15.40 18.97 -12.75
CA ARG A 196 14.42 18.65 -13.78
C ARG A 196 14.90 17.42 -14.54
N TRP A 197 13.98 16.55 -14.92
CA TRP A 197 14.29 15.39 -15.72
C TRP A 197 13.78 15.60 -17.15
N GLN A 198 14.72 15.68 -18.09
CA GLN A 198 14.47 15.80 -19.52
C GLN A 198 14.34 14.39 -20.11
N HIS A 199 13.14 13.80 -20.02
CA HIS A 199 12.89 12.46 -20.53
C HIS A 199 12.78 12.49 -22.07
N PRO A 200 13.44 11.54 -22.80
CA PRO A 200 13.45 11.57 -24.25
C PRO A 200 12.06 11.50 -24.89
N ASP A 201 11.15 10.69 -24.34
CA ASP A 201 9.82 10.47 -24.91
C ASP A 201 8.71 11.28 -24.20
N LYS A 202 8.86 11.58 -22.91
CA LYS A 202 7.84 12.25 -22.08
C LYS A 202 8.08 13.75 -21.94
N GLY A 203 9.22 14.25 -22.44
CA GLY A 203 9.64 15.65 -22.24
C GLY A 203 10.04 15.93 -20.79
N LEU A 204 9.64 17.08 -20.27
CA LEU A 204 10.02 17.50 -18.90
C LEU A 204 9.14 16.83 -17.85
N VAL A 205 9.71 15.85 -17.14
CA VAL A 205 9.02 15.13 -16.05
C VAL A 205 9.11 15.93 -14.75
N SER A 206 7.98 16.02 -14.04
CA SER A 206 7.87 16.78 -12.79
C SER A 206 8.71 16.15 -11.66
N PRO A 207 9.44 16.97 -10.86
CA PRO A 207 10.12 16.47 -9.66
C PRO A 207 9.19 15.71 -8.70
N GLY A 208 7.91 16.13 -8.60
CA GLY A 208 6.91 15.44 -7.77
C GLY A 208 6.63 13.99 -8.18
N ASP A 209 6.89 13.64 -9.45
CA ASP A 209 6.65 12.29 -9.97
C ASP A 209 7.87 11.38 -9.77
N PHE A 210 9.10 11.90 -9.88
CA PHE A 210 10.30 11.05 -9.85
C PHE A 210 11.09 11.12 -8.55
N ILE A 211 11.06 12.21 -7.77
CA ILE A 211 11.81 12.30 -6.52
C ILE A 211 11.30 11.28 -5.49
N PRO A 212 9.99 11.13 -5.23
CA PRO A 212 9.49 10.11 -4.31
C PRO A 212 9.89 8.69 -4.74
N LEU A 213 9.89 8.44 -6.05
CA LEU A 213 10.31 7.16 -6.62
C LEU A 213 11.83 6.94 -6.43
N ALA A 214 12.63 7.98 -6.65
CA ALA A 214 14.08 7.93 -6.42
C ALA A 214 14.44 7.65 -4.95
N GLU A 215 13.68 8.23 -4.01
CA GLU A 215 13.84 7.98 -2.57
C GLU A 215 13.47 6.54 -2.20
N GLN A 216 12.31 6.03 -2.68
CA GLN A 216 11.85 4.66 -2.42
C GLN A 216 12.79 3.59 -2.97
N THR A 217 13.40 3.85 -4.12
CA THR A 217 14.30 2.92 -4.82
C THR A 217 15.77 3.09 -4.45
N GLY A 218 16.11 4.09 -3.64
CA GLY A 218 17.48 4.42 -3.27
C GLY A 218 18.32 5.05 -4.40
N LEU A 219 17.68 5.52 -5.48
CA LEU A 219 18.31 6.18 -6.62
C LEU A 219 18.58 7.67 -6.39
N ILE A 220 18.16 8.19 -5.23
CA ILE A 220 18.35 9.60 -4.86
C ILE A 220 19.80 9.93 -4.45
N ILE A 221 20.63 8.92 -4.20
CA ILE A 221 22.01 9.04 -3.70
C ILE A 221 23.00 9.08 -4.88
#